data_c1141ee9ba78a1bb09411f63245b790c
#
_entry.id   c1141ee9ba78a1bb09411f63245b790c
#
_cell.length_a   1.000
_cell.length_b   1.000
_cell.length_c   1.000
_cell.angle_alpha   90.00
_cell.angle_beta   90.00
_cell.angle_gamma   90.00
#
_symmetry.space_group_name_H-M   'P 1'
#
loop_
_entity.id
_entity.type
_entity.pdbx_description
1 polymer ?
#
loop_
_entity_poly.entity_id
_entity_poly.type
_entity_poly.pdbx_seq_one_letter_code
_entity_poly.pdbx_strand_id
1 'polypeptide(L)'
;MDYRELARQIAIEERVDPDLFERLVQQESGFQPDVKSSAGAYGLTQLMPGTAADLGVDPTDPVQNLRGGARYLRQQLDTFGDTNTALAAYNAGPGNVRKYGGIPPFKETQNYVNIIGGGYTGEARLPMRPRARPQDEDEFARGYEAPGQVQDLYDSSPAQKATSDILSVYNPYEIAERFRLK
;
A
#
# COMPACT_ATOMS: atom_id res chain seq x y z
N MET A 1 19.23 1.78 14.98
CA MET A 1 18.03 0.91 15.06
C MET A 1 18.05 0.01 13.86
N ASP A 2 17.83 -1.29 14.02
CA ASP A 2 17.71 -2.21 12.90
C ASP A 2 16.27 -2.18 12.38
N TYR A 3 16.05 -1.45 11.29
CA TYR A 3 14.72 -1.32 10.70
C TYR A 3 14.22 -2.59 10.02
N ARG A 4 15.11 -3.51 9.66
CA ARG A 4 14.73 -4.80 9.07
C ARG A 4 14.05 -5.66 10.13
N GLU A 5 14.69 -5.82 11.28
CA GLU A 5 14.11 -6.58 12.39
C GLU A 5 12.83 -5.92 12.91
N LEU A 6 12.81 -4.59 13.02
CA LEU A 6 11.62 -3.86 13.43
C LEU A 6 10.45 -4.05 12.45
N ALA A 7 10.72 -4.03 11.13
CA ALA A 7 9.70 -4.27 10.12
C ALA A 7 9.09 -5.67 10.26
N ARG A 8 9.92 -6.70 10.50
CA ARG A 8 9.45 -8.07 10.72
C ARG A 8 8.55 -8.19 11.96
N GLN A 9 8.93 -7.55 13.07
CA GLN A 9 8.14 -7.54 14.30
C GLN A 9 6.78 -6.85 14.07
N ILE A 10 6.78 -5.67 13.46
CA ILE A 10 5.55 -4.93 13.15
C ILE A 10 4.65 -5.72 12.18
N ALA A 11 5.23 -6.40 11.19
CA ALA A 11 4.46 -7.25 10.29
C ALA A 11 3.68 -8.34 11.04
N ILE A 12 4.33 -8.99 12.01
CA ILE A 12 3.67 -10.00 12.87
C ILE A 12 2.52 -9.38 13.67
N GLU A 13 2.75 -8.21 14.28
CA GLU A 13 1.74 -7.49 15.07
C GLU A 13 0.51 -7.12 14.21
N GLU A 14 0.75 -6.67 12.98
CA GLU A 14 -0.29 -6.24 12.03
C GLU A 14 -0.80 -7.41 11.15
N ARG A 15 -0.41 -8.66 11.46
CA ARG A 15 -0.85 -9.89 10.78
C ARG A 15 -0.52 -9.93 9.28
N VAL A 16 0.63 -9.43 8.93
CA VAL A 16 1.23 -9.52 7.60
C VAL A 16 2.37 -10.51 7.64
N ASP A 17 2.60 -11.23 6.55
CA ASP A 17 3.76 -12.12 6.43
C ASP A 17 5.06 -11.30 6.55
N PRO A 18 5.96 -11.63 7.50
CA PRO A 18 7.18 -10.84 7.74
C PRO A 18 8.13 -10.83 6.56
N ASP A 19 8.22 -11.93 5.79
CA ASP A 19 9.12 -12.01 4.64
C ASP A 19 8.57 -11.20 3.46
N LEU A 20 7.25 -11.16 3.30
CA LEU A 20 6.59 -10.31 2.31
C LEU A 20 6.79 -8.83 2.63
N PHE A 21 6.56 -8.44 3.89
CA PHE A 21 6.69 -7.04 4.30
C PHE A 21 8.14 -6.56 4.28
N GLU A 22 9.09 -7.40 4.65
CA GLU A 22 10.51 -7.10 4.53
C GLU A 22 10.92 -6.78 3.08
N ARG A 23 10.47 -7.61 2.11
CA ARG A 23 10.73 -7.36 0.68
C ARG A 23 10.06 -6.08 0.20
N LEU A 24 8.85 -5.78 0.69
CA LEU A 24 8.17 -4.53 0.37
C LEU A 24 8.99 -3.34 0.87
N VAL A 25 9.41 -3.31 2.13
CA VAL A 25 10.22 -2.20 2.69
C VAL A 25 11.57 -2.07 1.97
N GLN A 26 12.19 -3.20 1.62
CA GLN A 26 13.41 -3.20 0.82
C GLN A 26 13.18 -2.55 -0.55
N GLN A 27 12.05 -2.81 -1.19
CA GLN A 27 11.71 -2.23 -2.50
C GLN A 27 11.35 -0.74 -2.39
N GLU A 28 10.64 -0.32 -1.35
CA GLU A 28 10.16 1.05 -1.19
C GLU A 28 11.28 2.04 -0.83
N SER A 29 12.17 1.66 0.07
CA SER A 29 13.17 2.59 0.62
C SER A 29 14.58 2.02 0.77
N GLY A 30 14.77 0.71 0.62
CA GLY A 30 16.01 0.05 1.02
C GLY A 30 16.29 0.20 2.51
N PHE A 31 15.25 0.28 3.33
CA PHE A 31 15.32 0.54 4.79
C PHE A 31 15.88 1.91 5.17
N GLN A 32 15.76 2.91 4.29
CA GLN A 32 16.14 4.29 4.59
C GLN A 32 14.91 5.08 5.11
N PRO A 33 14.95 5.60 6.36
CA PRO A 33 13.75 6.17 6.98
C PRO A 33 13.34 7.54 6.43
N ASP A 34 14.28 8.29 5.85
CA ASP A 34 14.08 9.68 5.46
C ASP A 34 13.90 9.88 3.95
N VAL A 35 13.66 8.79 3.20
CA VAL A 35 13.45 8.87 1.75
C VAL A 35 12.12 9.54 1.44
N LYS A 36 12.16 10.53 0.55
CA LYS A 36 10.98 11.21 0.04
C LYS A 36 10.93 11.13 -1.47
N SER A 37 9.82 10.66 -2.01
CA SER A 37 9.60 10.64 -3.45
C SER A 37 9.25 12.02 -4.01
N SER A 38 9.37 12.19 -5.32
CA SER A 38 8.94 13.41 -6.02
C SER A 38 7.43 13.66 -5.88
N ALA A 39 6.63 12.60 -5.72
CA ALA A 39 5.19 12.67 -5.50
C ALA A 39 4.81 12.91 -4.02
N GLY A 40 5.78 12.95 -3.11
CA GLY A 40 5.58 13.22 -1.70
C GLY A 40 5.36 11.99 -0.82
N ALA A 41 5.51 10.78 -1.35
CA ALA A 41 5.57 9.58 -0.51
C ALA A 41 6.78 9.64 0.42
N TYR A 42 6.67 9.12 1.65
CA TYR A 42 7.69 9.30 2.66
C TYR A 42 7.99 8.03 3.45
N GLY A 43 9.27 7.89 3.81
CA GLY A 43 9.77 6.97 4.80
C GLY A 43 9.96 5.54 4.31
N LEU A 44 10.09 4.64 5.26
CA LEU A 44 10.45 3.22 5.05
C LEU A 44 9.49 2.48 4.12
N THR A 45 8.21 2.80 4.16
CA THR A 45 7.15 2.15 3.38
C THR A 45 6.54 3.05 2.32
N GLN A 46 7.15 4.21 2.07
CA GLN A 46 6.73 5.20 1.06
C GLN A 46 5.24 5.51 1.12
N LEU A 47 4.74 5.86 2.30
CA LEU A 47 3.35 6.25 2.46
C LEU A 47 3.08 7.62 1.83
N MET A 48 2.04 7.68 1.01
CA MET A 48 1.49 8.96 0.55
C MET A 48 0.86 9.71 1.72
N PRO A 49 0.93 11.06 1.73
CA PRO A 49 0.37 11.88 2.82
C PRO A 49 -1.10 11.60 3.11
N GLY A 50 -1.93 11.40 2.07
CA GLY A 50 -3.34 11.04 2.23
C GLY A 50 -3.50 9.70 2.92
N THR A 51 -2.77 8.67 2.48
CA THR A 51 -2.81 7.34 3.11
C THR A 51 -2.34 7.38 4.57
N ALA A 52 -1.28 8.15 4.88
CA ALA A 52 -0.81 8.31 6.25
C ALA A 52 -1.88 8.99 7.13
N ALA A 53 -2.56 10.01 6.62
CA ALA A 53 -3.67 10.68 7.31
C ALA A 53 -4.85 9.73 7.56
N ASP A 54 -5.26 8.96 6.56
CA ASP A 54 -6.36 7.98 6.67
C ASP A 54 -6.05 6.88 7.69
N LEU A 55 -4.77 6.51 7.83
CA LEU A 55 -4.30 5.51 8.80
C LEU A 55 -4.02 6.10 10.19
N GLY A 56 -4.05 7.43 10.34
CA GLY A 56 -3.78 8.13 11.59
C GLY A 56 -2.33 7.98 12.06
N VAL A 57 -1.35 7.95 11.14
CA VAL A 57 0.07 7.80 11.44
C VAL A 57 0.88 9.02 10.98
N ASP A 58 1.94 9.32 11.72
CA ASP A 58 2.97 10.26 11.29
C ASP A 58 3.97 9.54 10.38
N PRO A 59 4.00 9.86 9.07
CA PRO A 59 4.92 9.17 8.15
C PRO A 59 6.39 9.53 8.39
N THR A 60 6.69 10.58 9.15
CA THR A 60 8.07 10.99 9.48
C THR A 60 8.64 10.23 10.67
N ASP A 61 7.80 9.59 11.48
CA ASP A 61 8.21 8.67 12.53
C ASP A 61 8.41 7.27 11.92
N PRO A 62 9.63 6.70 11.96
CA PRO A 62 9.91 5.42 11.31
C PRO A 62 9.06 4.25 11.84
N VAL A 63 8.73 4.24 13.13
CA VAL A 63 7.90 3.18 13.74
C VAL A 63 6.46 3.29 13.26
N GLN A 64 5.91 4.51 13.27
CA GLN A 64 4.55 4.76 12.78
C GLN A 64 4.46 4.55 11.27
N ASN A 65 5.49 4.90 10.50
CA ASN A 65 5.57 4.66 9.08
C ASN A 65 5.52 3.16 8.75
N LEU A 66 6.35 2.33 9.40
CA LEU A 66 6.31 0.88 9.26
C LEU A 66 4.94 0.31 9.64
N ARG A 67 4.36 0.76 10.75
CA ARG A 67 3.03 0.31 11.20
C ARG A 67 1.94 0.69 10.21
N GLY A 68 1.98 1.92 9.70
CA GLY A 68 1.07 2.39 8.66
C GLY A 68 1.16 1.56 7.38
N GLY A 69 2.39 1.32 6.89
CA GLY A 69 2.63 0.49 5.71
C GLY A 69 2.14 -0.96 5.87
N ALA A 70 2.39 -1.57 7.04
CA ALA A 70 1.91 -2.92 7.32
C ALA A 70 0.37 -2.98 7.38
N ARG A 71 -0.29 -2.01 8.02
CA ARG A 71 -1.77 -1.88 8.03
C ARG A 71 -2.33 -1.68 6.64
N TYR A 72 -1.71 -0.81 5.84
CA TYR A 72 -2.15 -0.57 4.48
C TYR A 72 -2.03 -1.84 3.62
N LEU A 73 -0.90 -2.56 3.71
CA LEU A 73 -0.75 -3.85 3.02
C LEU A 73 -1.80 -4.87 3.50
N ARG A 74 -2.06 -4.94 4.82
CA ARG A 74 -3.09 -5.82 5.38
C ARG A 74 -4.47 -5.51 4.78
N GLN A 75 -4.85 -4.24 4.71
CA GLN A 75 -6.11 -3.82 4.07
C GLN A 75 -6.21 -4.26 2.60
N GLN A 76 -5.11 -4.16 1.84
CA GLN A 76 -5.11 -4.62 0.45
C GLN A 76 -5.24 -6.15 0.36
N LEU A 77 -4.54 -6.90 1.23
CA LEU A 77 -4.66 -8.36 1.30
C LEU A 77 -6.09 -8.81 1.65
N ASP A 78 -6.73 -8.13 2.60
CA ASP A 78 -8.12 -8.41 2.99
C ASP A 78 -9.11 -8.07 1.86
N THR A 79 -8.84 -7.00 1.10
CA THR A 79 -9.71 -6.52 0.03
C THR A 79 -9.64 -7.39 -1.22
N PHE A 80 -8.45 -7.79 -1.63
CA PHE A 80 -8.24 -8.46 -2.93
C PHE A 80 -8.02 -9.97 -2.83
N GLY A 81 -7.69 -10.49 -1.64
CA GLY A 81 -7.64 -11.92 -1.37
C GLY A 81 -6.40 -12.66 -1.88
N ASP A 82 -5.60 -12.06 -2.76
CA ASP A 82 -4.34 -12.62 -3.23
C ASP A 82 -3.19 -11.61 -3.12
N THR A 83 -1.98 -12.13 -2.89
CA THR A 83 -0.80 -11.32 -2.62
C THR A 83 -0.40 -10.43 -3.80
N ASN A 84 -0.47 -10.93 -5.02
CA ASN A 84 -0.01 -10.19 -6.20
C ASN A 84 -0.93 -9.00 -6.50
N THR A 85 -2.24 -9.21 -6.41
CA THR A 85 -3.23 -8.14 -6.58
C THR A 85 -3.16 -7.12 -5.42
N ALA A 86 -2.92 -7.58 -4.19
CA ALA A 86 -2.70 -6.70 -3.04
C ALA A 86 -1.45 -5.83 -3.18
N LEU A 87 -0.34 -6.39 -3.66
CA LEU A 87 0.88 -5.65 -3.98
C LEU A 87 0.65 -4.62 -5.10
N ALA A 88 -0.10 -5.00 -6.14
CA ALA A 88 -0.49 -4.08 -7.19
C ALA A 88 -1.35 -2.93 -6.65
N ALA A 89 -2.25 -3.21 -5.70
CA ALA A 89 -3.08 -2.20 -5.05
C ALA A 89 -2.26 -1.29 -4.12
N TYR A 90 -1.25 -1.83 -3.45
CA TYR A 90 -0.33 -1.06 -2.63
C TYR A 90 0.41 -0.01 -3.49
N ASN A 91 0.98 -0.46 -4.62
CA ASN A 91 1.78 0.38 -5.52
C ASN A 91 0.93 1.32 -6.40
N ALA A 92 -0.04 0.78 -7.12
CA ALA A 92 -0.83 1.53 -8.10
C ALA A 92 -2.10 2.17 -7.51
N GLY A 93 -2.45 1.84 -6.28
CA GLY A 93 -3.72 2.20 -5.64
C GLY A 93 -4.86 1.22 -5.95
N PRO A 94 -5.75 0.97 -4.97
CA PRO A 94 -6.86 0.02 -5.12
C PRO A 94 -7.88 0.43 -6.20
N GLY A 95 -8.01 1.72 -6.49
CA GLY A 95 -8.86 2.23 -7.56
C GLY A 95 -8.44 1.73 -8.94
N ASN A 96 -7.14 1.74 -9.23
CA ASN A 96 -6.61 1.22 -10.49
C ASN A 96 -6.80 -0.30 -10.60
N VAL A 97 -6.57 -1.04 -9.53
CA VAL A 97 -6.78 -2.49 -9.52
C VAL A 97 -8.25 -2.83 -9.81
N ARG A 98 -9.21 -2.13 -9.20
CA ARG A 98 -10.63 -2.30 -9.50
C ARG A 98 -10.97 -1.94 -10.94
N LYS A 99 -10.45 -0.80 -11.43
CA LYS A 99 -10.68 -0.33 -12.81
C LYS A 99 -10.23 -1.33 -13.86
N TYR A 100 -9.11 -2.00 -13.63
CA TYR A 100 -8.55 -2.98 -14.57
C TYR A 100 -8.96 -4.43 -14.27
N GLY A 101 -9.68 -4.67 -13.18
CA GLY A 101 -10.13 -6.01 -12.79
C GLY A 101 -8.98 -6.93 -12.34
N GLY A 102 -7.87 -6.35 -11.88
CA GLY A 102 -6.65 -7.07 -11.47
C GLY A 102 -5.42 -6.18 -11.57
N ILE A 103 -4.24 -6.80 -11.77
CA ILE A 103 -2.97 -6.06 -11.90
C ILE A 103 -3.04 -5.14 -13.12
N PRO A 104 -2.92 -3.80 -12.95
CA PRO A 104 -3.01 -2.87 -14.06
C PRO A 104 -1.85 -3.03 -15.04
N PRO A 105 -2.02 -2.67 -16.33
CA PRO A 105 -1.00 -2.82 -17.36
C PRO A 105 0.11 -1.76 -17.26
N PHE A 106 0.46 -1.37 -16.07
CA PHE A 106 1.56 -0.45 -15.78
C PHE A 106 2.83 -1.27 -15.59
N LYS A 107 3.84 -1.05 -16.43
CA LYS A 107 5.13 -1.78 -16.37
C LYS A 107 5.75 -1.74 -14.98
N GLU A 108 5.64 -0.61 -14.33
CA GLU A 108 6.09 -0.37 -12.98
C GLU A 108 5.42 -1.31 -11.98
N THR A 109 4.09 -1.30 -11.93
CA THR A 109 3.33 -2.14 -11.01
C THR A 109 3.57 -3.63 -11.28
N GLN A 110 3.65 -4.02 -12.56
CA GLN A 110 3.96 -5.41 -12.93
C GLN A 110 5.36 -5.82 -12.42
N ASN A 111 6.36 -4.94 -12.58
CA ASN A 111 7.70 -5.19 -12.06
C ASN A 111 7.72 -5.24 -10.53
N TYR A 112 7.01 -4.33 -9.86
CA TYR A 112 6.87 -4.32 -8.42
C TYR A 112 6.31 -5.64 -7.88
N VAL A 113 5.22 -6.10 -8.47
CA VAL A 113 4.61 -7.41 -8.14
C VAL A 113 5.59 -8.55 -8.38
N ASN A 114 6.30 -8.56 -9.50
CA ASN A 114 7.26 -9.62 -9.82
C ASN A 114 8.45 -9.64 -8.84
N ILE A 115 8.96 -8.48 -8.44
CA ILE A 115 10.10 -8.39 -7.52
C ILE A 115 9.71 -8.88 -6.12
N ILE A 116 8.56 -8.46 -5.62
CA ILE A 116 8.12 -8.75 -4.24
C ILE A 116 7.37 -10.08 -4.17
N GLY A 117 6.46 -10.34 -5.10
CA GLY A 117 5.58 -11.51 -5.13
C GLY A 117 6.20 -12.72 -5.82
N GLY A 118 7.00 -12.55 -6.87
CA GLY A 118 7.54 -13.64 -7.70
C GLY A 118 8.53 -14.59 -7.00
N GLY A 119 9.05 -14.22 -5.83
CA GLY A 119 9.81 -15.11 -4.95
C GLY A 119 8.98 -15.69 -3.79
N TYR A 120 7.72 -15.32 -3.70
CA TYR A 120 6.83 -15.72 -2.63
C TYR A 120 6.06 -16.98 -3.06
N THR A 121 6.66 -18.13 -2.78
CA THR A 121 6.00 -19.45 -2.86
C THR A 121 5.34 -19.81 -1.53
N GLY A 122 5.30 -18.88 -0.58
CA GLY A 122 4.68 -19.06 0.71
C GLY A 122 3.17 -19.20 0.54
N GLU A 123 2.68 -20.42 0.71
CA GLU A 123 1.33 -20.59 1.23
C GLU A 123 1.30 -19.80 2.54
N ALA A 124 0.83 -18.57 2.49
CA ALA A 124 0.55 -17.80 3.69
C ALA A 124 -0.50 -18.56 4.48
N ARG A 125 -0.05 -19.45 5.35
CA ARG A 125 -0.85 -19.99 6.45
C ARG A 125 -1.00 -18.89 7.50
N LEU A 126 -1.49 -17.73 7.07
CA LEU A 126 -2.21 -16.89 8.01
C LEU A 126 -3.44 -17.71 8.41
N PRO A 127 -3.75 -17.84 9.70
CA PRO A 127 -5.01 -18.46 10.08
C PRO A 127 -6.10 -17.67 9.37
N MET A 128 -6.66 -18.27 8.30
CA MET A 128 -7.80 -17.71 7.60
C MET A 128 -8.85 -17.44 8.66
N ARG A 129 -9.24 -16.18 8.84
CA ARG A 129 -10.54 -15.92 9.43
C ARG A 129 -11.54 -16.78 8.65
N PRO A 130 -12.40 -17.53 9.31
CA PRO A 130 -13.51 -18.17 8.63
C PRO A 130 -14.14 -17.11 7.74
N ARG A 131 -14.28 -17.38 6.43
CA ARG A 131 -15.09 -16.53 5.55
C ARG A 131 -16.38 -16.24 6.31
N ALA A 132 -16.65 -14.95 6.55
CA ALA A 132 -17.95 -14.54 7.06
C ALA A 132 -19.01 -15.23 6.20
N ARG A 133 -19.99 -15.88 6.82
CA ARG A 133 -21.07 -16.49 6.06
C ARG A 133 -21.79 -15.39 5.28
N PRO A 134 -22.37 -15.67 4.11
CA PRO A 134 -23.09 -14.67 3.31
C PRO A 134 -24.16 -13.86 4.07
N GLN A 135 -24.55 -14.30 5.26
CA GLN A 135 -25.48 -13.62 6.15
C GLN A 135 -24.87 -12.40 6.88
N ASP A 136 -23.53 -12.29 6.92
CA ASP A 136 -22.85 -11.20 7.63
C ASP A 136 -22.52 -10.02 6.71
N GLU A 137 -22.63 -10.22 5.37
CA GLU A 137 -22.42 -9.15 4.38
C GLU A 137 -23.53 -8.09 4.42
N ASP A 138 -24.76 -8.50 4.78
CA ASP A 138 -25.91 -7.58 4.88
C ASP A 138 -25.86 -6.68 6.13
N GLU A 139 -25.17 -7.11 7.19
CA GLU A 139 -25.07 -6.33 8.42
C GLU A 139 -23.90 -5.31 8.33
N PHE A 140 -22.82 -5.65 7.63
CA PHE A 140 -21.72 -4.74 7.37
C PHE A 140 -22.13 -3.63 6.38
N ALA A 141 -22.96 -3.98 5.40
CA ALA A 141 -23.49 -3.02 4.42
C ALA A 141 -24.48 -2.03 5.02
N ARG A 142 -25.16 -2.38 6.12
CA ARG A 142 -26.13 -1.51 6.83
C ARG A 142 -25.50 -0.57 7.84
N GLY A 143 -24.24 -0.82 8.27
CA GLY A 143 -23.52 0.01 9.24
C GLY A 143 -22.59 1.05 8.64
N TYR A 144 -22.31 0.99 7.34
CA TYR A 144 -21.49 1.94 6.65
C TYR A 144 -22.35 2.80 5.72
N GLU A 145 -23.14 3.70 6.30
CA GLU A 145 -23.51 4.89 5.56
C GLU A 145 -22.24 5.69 5.34
N ALA A 146 -21.62 5.50 4.15
CA ALA A 146 -20.66 6.46 3.65
C ALA A 146 -21.34 7.83 3.72
N PRO A 147 -20.72 8.85 4.35
CA PRO A 147 -21.32 10.18 4.31
C PRO A 147 -21.44 10.56 2.84
N GLY A 148 -22.66 10.44 2.32
CA GLY A 148 -23.01 10.82 0.96
C GLY A 148 -22.96 12.32 0.83
N GLN A 149 -21.78 12.87 0.67
CA GLN A 149 -21.56 14.27 0.27
C GLN A 149 -20.07 14.60 0.09
N VAL A 150 -19.17 13.64 0.24
CA VAL A 150 -17.74 13.92 0.02
C VAL A 150 -17.37 13.80 -1.46
N GLN A 151 -18.13 13.04 -2.24
CA GLN A 151 -17.89 12.86 -3.68
C GLN A 151 -18.15 14.14 -4.47
N ASP A 152 -19.21 14.89 -4.12
CA ASP A 152 -19.60 16.11 -4.83
C ASP A 152 -18.70 17.32 -4.49
N LEU A 153 -18.01 17.28 -3.35
CA LEU A 153 -17.01 18.29 -2.97
C LEU A 153 -15.65 18.04 -3.63
N TYR A 154 -15.40 16.80 -4.04
CA TYR A 154 -14.14 16.42 -4.67
C TYR A 154 -14.17 16.73 -6.17
N ASP A 155 -15.32 16.67 -6.84
CA ASP A 155 -15.46 16.82 -8.30
C ASP A 155 -15.48 18.27 -8.79
N SER A 156 -15.51 19.27 -7.91
CA SER A 156 -15.67 20.69 -8.30
C SER A 156 -14.53 21.63 -7.91
N SER A 157 -13.42 21.12 -7.34
CA SER A 157 -12.32 21.99 -6.91
C SER A 157 -11.22 22.14 -7.97
N PRO A 158 -10.62 23.34 -8.15
CA PRO A 158 -9.47 23.55 -9.06
C PRO A 158 -8.24 22.72 -8.73
N ALA A 159 -8.18 22.11 -7.53
CA ALA A 159 -7.13 21.20 -7.09
C ALA A 159 -7.14 19.86 -7.83
N GLN A 160 -8.28 19.43 -8.40
CA GLN A 160 -8.38 18.16 -9.13
C GLN A 160 -7.67 18.16 -10.48
N LYS A 161 -7.66 19.30 -11.16
CA LYS A 161 -6.90 19.43 -12.42
C LYS A 161 -5.39 19.27 -12.16
N ALA A 162 -4.92 19.83 -11.05
CA ALA A 162 -3.53 19.71 -10.62
C ALA A 162 -3.17 18.29 -10.14
N THR A 163 -4.11 17.56 -9.51
CA THR A 163 -3.87 16.19 -9.00
C THR A 163 -3.88 15.16 -10.13
N SER A 164 -4.74 15.32 -11.14
CA SER A 164 -4.75 14.48 -12.33
C SER A 164 -3.44 14.59 -13.13
N ASP A 165 -2.90 15.79 -13.24
CA ASP A 165 -1.63 16.03 -13.94
C ASP A 165 -0.42 15.53 -13.12
N ILE A 166 -0.50 15.55 -11.79
CA ILE A 166 0.56 15.04 -10.88
C ILE A 166 0.58 13.52 -10.87
N LEU A 167 -0.59 12.86 -10.90
CA LEU A 167 -0.67 11.39 -10.92
C LEU A 167 -0.18 10.77 -12.24
N SER A 168 -0.13 11.55 -13.32
CA SER A 168 0.42 11.09 -14.61
C SER A 168 1.95 11.04 -14.65
N VAL A 169 2.62 11.66 -13.68
CA VAL A 169 4.10 11.80 -13.64
C VAL A 169 4.74 11.02 -12.48
N TYR A 170 3.94 10.35 -11.64
CA TYR A 170 4.47 9.61 -10.51
C TYR A 170 5.13 8.30 -10.96
N ASN A 171 6.46 8.28 -10.87
CA ASN A 171 7.28 7.09 -11.07
C ASN A 171 8.14 6.82 -9.82
N PRO A 172 7.73 5.94 -8.92
CA PRO A 172 8.52 5.58 -7.72
C PRO A 172 9.87 4.93 -8.05
N TYR A 173 10.09 4.44 -9.28
CA TYR A 173 11.34 3.79 -9.69
C TYR A 173 12.46 4.76 -10.09
N GLU A 174 12.19 6.03 -10.33
CA GLU A 174 13.28 7.02 -10.44
C GLU A 174 14.14 7.07 -9.18
N ILE A 175 13.58 6.64 -8.05
CA ILE A 175 14.30 6.52 -6.78
C ILE A 175 15.30 5.36 -6.85
N ALA A 176 14.89 4.20 -7.35
CA ALA A 176 15.74 3.01 -7.40
C ALA A 176 16.95 3.17 -8.33
N GLU A 177 16.82 3.88 -9.46
CA GLU A 177 17.93 4.16 -10.35
C GLU A 177 18.92 5.19 -9.80
N ARG A 178 18.46 6.19 -9.05
CA ARG A 178 19.32 7.18 -8.40
C ARG A 178 20.26 6.58 -7.34
N PHE A 179 19.90 5.44 -6.77
CA PHE A 179 20.69 4.77 -5.72
C PHE A 179 21.52 3.58 -6.23
N ARG A 180 21.37 3.19 -7.51
CA ARG A 180 22.21 2.13 -8.13
C ARG A 180 23.60 2.59 -8.60
N LEU A 181 23.91 3.88 -8.59
CA LEU A 181 25.13 4.46 -9.13
C LEU A 181 26.06 5.05 -8.07
N LYS A 182 26.16 4.40 -6.89
CA LYS A 182 27.29 4.67 -5.99
C LYS A 182 27.76 3.39 -5.32
#